data_dcfbdae6e695b074c38108dd785cf67c
#
_entry.id   dcfbdae6e695b074c38108dd785cf67c
#
_cell.length_a   1.000
_cell.length_b   1.000
_cell.length_c   1.000
_cell.angle_alpha   90.00
_cell.angle_beta   90.00
_cell.angle_gamma   90.00
#
_symmetry.space_group_name_H-M   'P 1'
#
loop_
_entity.id
_entity.type
_entity.pdbx_description
1 polymer ?
#
loop_
_entity_poly.entity_id
_entity_poly.type
_entity_poly.pdbx_seq_one_letter_code
_entity_poly.pdbx_strand_id
1 'polypeptide(L)'
;MNNLTVSFFAILISFWGYLNAPNPTTASTASTALPMCHTAPTDGMASFALDPAFQALHPSPLPLNYEAKGESITFKTSDGVEAKGYIVKAKKKSKKWLFVYQEWWGLNDYIKRQSDVFYDDLGGKVNVLALDMYDGQSTSDPKEAGKLMQGVKDERLVNIVKGGIMFAGKKAKIANVGWCFGGGWSLRSALLGGKQTVGSVMYYGMPVKDVEQLKTLNSDVLGLFATETRISKEVIEEFAVNMKTAGKKLDYKIFNGVHGFANPSNPKYD
;
A
#
# COMPACT_ATOMS: atom_id res chain seq x y z
N MET A 1 -16.11 9.01 21.96
CA MET A 1 -15.63 7.66 21.55
C MET A 1 -16.39 7.32 20.30
N ASN A 2 -15.75 7.59 19.18
CA ASN A 2 -16.48 8.05 18.02
C ASN A 2 -16.39 7.13 16.81
N ASN A 3 -17.40 7.20 16.01
CA ASN A 3 -17.77 6.57 14.74
C ASN A 3 -16.63 6.20 13.74
N LEU A 4 -15.37 6.64 13.95
CA LEU A 4 -14.24 6.27 13.10
C LEU A 4 -13.75 4.84 13.34
N THR A 5 -13.79 4.36 14.58
CA THR A 5 -13.38 2.99 14.94
C THR A 5 -14.34 1.96 14.34
N VAL A 6 -15.64 2.30 14.30
CA VAL A 6 -16.67 1.44 13.68
C VAL A 6 -16.49 1.37 12.16
N SER A 7 -16.08 2.49 11.52
CA SER A 7 -15.82 2.54 10.08
C SER A 7 -14.59 1.68 9.67
N PHE A 8 -13.55 1.66 10.51
CA PHE A 8 -12.35 0.86 10.27
C PHE A 8 -12.67 -0.65 10.35
N PHE A 9 -13.49 -1.03 11.31
CA PHE A 9 -13.95 -2.41 11.48
C PHE A 9 -14.85 -2.88 10.32
N ALA A 10 -15.72 -2.00 9.83
CA ALA A 10 -16.59 -2.30 8.68
C ALA A 10 -15.79 -2.47 7.38
N ILE A 11 -14.72 -1.71 7.19
CA ILE A 11 -13.82 -1.80 6.04
C ILE A 11 -13.03 -3.12 6.09
N LEU A 12 -12.53 -3.50 7.26
CA LEU A 12 -11.82 -4.78 7.44
C LEU A 12 -12.76 -5.99 7.28
N ILE A 13 -14.02 -5.88 7.70
CA ILE A 13 -15.02 -6.95 7.55
C ILE A 13 -15.40 -7.14 6.07
N SER A 14 -15.55 -6.06 5.30
CA SER A 14 -15.78 -6.14 3.85
C SER A 14 -14.60 -6.81 3.14
N PHE A 15 -13.38 -6.48 3.58
CA PHE A 15 -12.15 -7.11 3.08
C PHE A 15 -12.02 -8.59 3.48
N TRP A 16 -12.61 -8.98 4.62
CA TRP A 16 -12.67 -10.37 5.06
C TRP A 16 -13.54 -11.24 4.14
N GLY A 17 -14.59 -10.70 3.57
CA GLY A 17 -15.41 -11.36 2.56
C GLY A 17 -14.60 -11.76 1.32
N TYR A 18 -13.70 -10.88 0.85
CA TYR A 18 -12.82 -11.16 -0.28
C TYR A 18 -11.79 -12.25 -0.01
N LEU A 19 -11.25 -12.31 1.21
CA LEU A 19 -10.29 -13.35 1.58
C LEU A 19 -10.90 -14.75 1.66
N ASN A 20 -12.22 -14.86 1.73
CA ASN A 20 -12.96 -16.12 1.90
C ASN A 20 -13.75 -16.56 0.65
N ALA A 21 -13.83 -15.74 -0.40
CA ALA A 21 -14.58 -16.07 -1.61
C ALA A 21 -13.97 -17.26 -2.39
N PRO A 22 -14.78 -18.18 -2.93
CA PRO A 22 -14.28 -19.25 -3.80
C PRO A 22 -13.82 -18.70 -5.15
N ASN A 23 -12.77 -19.29 -5.73
CA ASN A 23 -12.22 -18.91 -7.03
C ASN A 23 -13.20 -19.15 -8.17
N PRO A 24 -13.41 -18.20 -9.09
CA PRO A 24 -13.93 -18.53 -10.40
C PRO A 24 -12.84 -19.23 -11.25
N THR A 25 -13.19 -20.40 -11.76
CA THR A 25 -12.38 -21.15 -12.74
C THR A 25 -12.56 -20.55 -14.12
N THR A 26 -11.51 -20.00 -14.74
CA THR A 26 -11.46 -19.78 -16.19
C THR A 26 -10.02 -19.76 -16.72
N ALA A 27 -9.91 -20.09 -18.00
CA ALA A 27 -8.78 -20.55 -18.79
C ALA A 27 -7.57 -19.59 -18.90
N SER A 28 -6.42 -20.21 -19.08
CA SER A 28 -5.10 -19.64 -19.34
C SER A 28 -5.01 -18.97 -20.71
N THR A 29 -4.52 -17.73 -20.75
CA THR A 29 -3.89 -17.15 -21.95
C THR A 29 -2.56 -16.50 -21.55
N ALA A 30 -1.53 -16.70 -22.39
CA ALA A 30 -0.17 -16.25 -22.19
C ALA A 30 -0.08 -14.72 -22.04
N SER A 31 0.65 -14.27 -21.04
CA SER A 31 0.96 -12.86 -20.79
C SER A 31 2.12 -12.43 -21.69
N THR A 32 1.84 -11.62 -22.70
CA THR A 32 2.84 -10.78 -23.35
C THR A 32 3.12 -9.56 -22.46
N ALA A 33 4.37 -9.40 -22.02
CA ALA A 33 4.82 -8.22 -21.29
C ALA A 33 4.70 -6.99 -22.22
N LEU A 34 3.88 -6.03 -21.85
CA LEU A 34 3.77 -4.74 -22.52
C LEU A 34 4.94 -3.84 -22.12
N PRO A 35 5.54 -3.07 -23.06
CA PRO A 35 6.57 -2.11 -22.69
C PRO A 35 5.98 -0.98 -21.85
N MET A 36 6.52 -0.80 -20.65
CA MET A 36 6.10 0.25 -19.72
C MET A 36 6.77 1.58 -20.07
N CYS A 37 6.12 2.39 -20.90
CA CYS A 37 6.49 3.80 -21.17
C CYS A 37 5.55 4.79 -20.49
N HIS A 38 5.13 4.52 -19.25
CA HIS A 38 4.25 5.43 -18.53
C HIS A 38 4.85 5.80 -17.19
N THR A 39 4.73 7.08 -16.83
CA THR A 39 5.16 7.61 -15.53
C THR A 39 4.54 6.80 -14.38
N ALA A 40 5.40 6.25 -13.55
CA ALA A 40 4.95 5.50 -12.39
C ALA A 40 4.21 6.42 -11.41
N PRO A 41 3.21 5.92 -10.65
CA PRO A 41 2.51 6.72 -9.64
C PRO A 41 3.44 7.39 -8.62
N THR A 42 4.59 6.79 -8.36
CA THR A 42 5.64 7.35 -7.50
C THR A 42 6.27 8.61 -8.06
N ASP A 43 6.36 8.76 -9.40
CA ASP A 43 6.91 9.98 -10.00
C ASP A 43 6.05 11.19 -9.65
N GLY A 44 4.72 11.04 -9.65
CA GLY A 44 3.80 12.09 -9.22
C GLY A 44 3.98 12.48 -7.75
N MET A 45 4.15 11.51 -6.84
CA MET A 45 4.41 11.78 -5.42
C MET A 45 5.82 12.31 -5.20
N ALA A 46 6.82 11.79 -5.91
CA ALA A 46 8.20 12.25 -5.83
C ALA A 46 8.36 13.72 -6.22
N SER A 47 7.53 14.22 -7.14
CA SER A 47 7.53 15.65 -7.52
C SER A 47 7.16 16.57 -6.35
N PHE A 48 6.41 16.10 -5.36
CA PHE A 48 6.03 16.86 -4.17
C PHE A 48 7.05 16.78 -3.04
N ALA A 49 7.99 15.85 -3.10
CA ALA A 49 8.91 15.53 -2.01
C ALA A 49 9.71 16.73 -1.50
N LEU A 50 10.10 17.64 -2.39
CA LEU A 50 10.88 18.84 -2.07
C LEU A 50 10.02 20.11 -1.93
N ASP A 51 8.71 20.02 -2.10
CA ASP A 51 7.79 21.13 -1.88
C ASP A 51 7.67 21.43 -0.37
N PRO A 52 8.08 22.63 0.11
CA PRO A 52 7.99 22.98 1.52
C PRO A 52 6.56 22.90 2.08
N ALA A 53 5.55 23.20 1.26
CA ALA A 53 4.16 23.11 1.69
C ALA A 53 3.69 21.66 1.83
N PHE A 54 4.20 20.75 1.00
CA PHE A 54 3.98 19.31 1.20
C PHE A 54 4.68 18.80 2.46
N GLN A 55 5.93 19.19 2.69
CA GLN A 55 6.67 18.84 3.90
C GLN A 55 5.96 19.31 5.16
N ALA A 56 5.41 20.53 5.15
CA ALA A 56 4.67 21.08 6.29
C ALA A 56 3.37 20.32 6.64
N LEU A 57 2.78 19.58 5.71
CA LEU A 57 1.63 18.70 5.97
C LEU A 57 2.01 17.41 6.71
N HIS A 58 3.30 17.11 6.78
CA HIS A 58 3.83 15.88 7.38
C HIS A 58 4.64 16.22 8.64
N PRO A 59 3.99 16.44 9.80
CA PRO A 59 4.73 16.66 11.04
C PRO A 59 5.58 15.43 11.36
N SER A 60 6.79 15.69 11.88
CA SER A 60 7.72 14.62 12.26
C SER A 60 7.07 13.63 13.21
N PRO A 61 7.22 12.31 12.97
CA PRO A 61 6.79 11.30 13.91
C PRO A 61 7.44 11.49 15.28
N LEU A 62 6.66 11.32 16.34
CA LEU A 62 7.20 11.33 17.70
C LEU A 62 7.97 10.03 17.97
N PRO A 63 8.93 10.01 18.90
CA PRO A 63 9.54 8.77 19.34
C PRO A 63 8.48 7.78 19.83
N LEU A 64 8.53 6.56 19.34
CA LEU A 64 7.63 5.48 19.73
C LEU A 64 8.43 4.37 20.40
N ASN A 65 8.07 4.04 21.62
CA ASN A 65 8.57 2.84 22.29
C ASN A 65 7.46 1.78 22.29
N TYR A 66 7.65 0.70 21.55
CA TYR A 66 6.70 -0.41 21.52
C TYR A 66 7.43 -1.75 21.40
N GLU A 67 6.79 -2.81 21.87
CA GLU A 67 7.28 -4.17 21.74
C GLU A 67 6.67 -4.81 20.49
N ALA A 68 7.53 -5.18 19.55
CA ALA A 68 7.13 -5.74 18.27
C ALA A 68 6.68 -7.20 18.42
N LYS A 69 5.54 -7.56 17.83
CA LYS A 69 5.05 -8.96 17.76
C LYS A 69 5.74 -9.78 16.69
N GLY A 70 6.08 -9.12 15.59
CA GLY A 70 6.70 -9.74 14.43
C GLY A 70 8.21 -9.66 14.47
N GLU A 71 8.81 -10.01 13.37
CA GLU A 71 10.26 -10.04 13.18
C GLU A 71 10.68 -9.33 11.89
N SER A 72 11.86 -8.73 11.90
CA SER A 72 12.49 -8.23 10.67
C SER A 72 13.01 -9.41 9.86
N ILE A 73 12.79 -9.37 8.56
CA ILE A 73 13.21 -10.41 7.62
C ILE A 73 13.92 -9.84 6.40
N THR A 74 14.67 -10.69 5.72
CA THR A 74 15.12 -10.46 4.34
C THR A 74 14.48 -11.49 3.41
N PHE A 75 14.32 -11.11 2.15
CA PHE A 75 13.83 -12.01 1.11
C PHE A 75 14.46 -11.68 -0.25
N LYS A 76 14.54 -12.69 -1.11
CA LYS A 76 15.17 -12.55 -2.43
C LYS A 76 14.28 -11.77 -3.39
N THR A 77 14.90 -10.97 -4.23
CA THR A 77 14.28 -10.27 -5.35
C THR A 77 14.86 -10.76 -6.69
N SER A 78 14.19 -10.43 -7.81
CA SER A 78 14.59 -10.89 -9.14
C SER A 78 15.89 -10.27 -9.66
N ASP A 79 16.30 -9.13 -9.10
CA ASP A 79 17.56 -8.44 -9.41
C ASP A 79 18.76 -8.98 -8.63
N GLY A 80 18.56 -9.99 -7.79
CA GLY A 80 19.61 -10.60 -6.95
C GLY A 80 19.94 -9.78 -5.67
N VAL A 81 19.35 -8.61 -5.47
CA VAL A 81 19.52 -7.82 -4.27
C VAL A 81 18.46 -8.21 -3.25
N GLU A 82 18.85 -8.55 -2.03
CA GLU A 82 17.90 -8.86 -0.97
C GLU A 82 17.06 -7.64 -0.60
N ALA A 83 15.76 -7.86 -0.43
CA ALA A 83 14.86 -6.87 0.15
C ALA A 83 14.59 -7.18 1.62
N LYS A 84 14.15 -6.17 2.34
CA LYS A 84 13.83 -6.23 3.77
C LYS A 84 12.32 -6.07 4.00
N GLY A 85 11.88 -6.49 5.16
CA GLY A 85 10.51 -6.28 5.61
C GLY A 85 10.32 -6.66 7.07
N TYR A 86 9.13 -6.40 7.56
CA TYR A 86 8.67 -6.81 8.88
C TYR A 86 7.48 -7.74 8.73
N ILE A 87 7.52 -8.92 9.34
CA ILE A 87 6.49 -9.94 9.21
C ILE A 87 5.89 -10.34 10.54
N VAL A 88 4.56 -10.46 10.55
CA VAL A 88 3.81 -11.15 11.60
C VAL A 88 3.15 -12.38 10.99
N LYS A 89 3.63 -13.58 11.34
CA LYS A 89 3.16 -14.83 10.76
C LYS A 89 1.84 -15.27 11.38
N ALA A 90 0.91 -15.74 10.56
CA ALA A 90 -0.34 -16.32 11.04
C ALA A 90 -0.09 -17.48 12.03
N LYS A 91 -0.96 -17.61 13.06
CA LYS A 91 -0.88 -18.66 14.09
C LYS A 91 -0.89 -20.09 13.51
N LYS A 92 -1.55 -20.26 12.35
CA LYS A 92 -1.58 -21.52 11.61
C LYS A 92 -1.16 -21.24 10.17
N LYS A 93 -0.62 -22.25 9.47
CA LYS A 93 -0.24 -22.12 8.06
C LYS A 93 -1.37 -21.49 7.26
N SER A 94 -1.13 -20.35 6.65
CA SER A 94 -2.10 -19.55 5.91
C SER A 94 -1.56 -19.18 4.52
N LYS A 95 -2.46 -19.17 3.54
CA LYS A 95 -2.19 -18.61 2.20
C LYS A 95 -2.67 -17.16 2.09
N LYS A 96 -3.26 -16.61 3.15
CA LYS A 96 -3.77 -15.25 3.19
C LYS A 96 -2.68 -14.31 3.66
N TRP A 97 -2.48 -13.21 2.93
CA TRP A 97 -1.46 -12.21 3.17
C TRP A 97 -2.06 -10.81 3.14
N LEU A 98 -1.59 -9.98 4.03
CA LEU A 98 -1.76 -8.54 3.96
C LEU A 98 -0.38 -7.92 3.76
N PHE A 99 -0.18 -7.23 2.63
CA PHE A 99 1.00 -6.43 2.40
C PHE A 99 0.73 -5.00 2.84
N VAL A 100 1.65 -4.46 3.62
CA VAL A 100 1.57 -3.11 4.20
C VAL A 100 2.68 -2.25 3.59
N TYR A 101 2.29 -1.08 3.08
CA TYR A 101 3.20 -0.14 2.43
C TYR A 101 3.33 1.12 3.27
N GLN A 102 4.56 1.40 3.67
CA GLN A 102 4.93 2.59 4.43
C GLN A 102 4.56 3.89 3.69
N GLU A 103 4.38 4.94 4.44
CA GLU A 103 4.38 6.29 3.89
C GLU A 103 5.84 6.76 3.62
N TRP A 104 6.09 8.03 3.46
CA TRP A 104 7.39 8.55 3.02
C TRP A 104 8.53 8.48 4.07
N TRP A 105 8.20 8.16 5.35
CA TRP A 105 9.19 8.08 6.44
C TRP A 105 10.08 6.83 6.42
N GLY A 106 9.77 5.83 5.63
CA GLY A 106 10.38 4.52 5.67
C GLY A 106 9.64 3.53 6.57
N LEU A 107 10.12 2.29 6.65
CA LEU A 107 9.53 1.25 7.50
C LEU A 107 9.89 1.51 8.97
N ASN A 108 9.24 2.49 9.56
CA ASN A 108 9.41 2.89 10.95
C ASN A 108 8.56 2.04 11.92
N ASP A 109 8.73 2.28 13.21
CA ASP A 109 8.04 1.49 14.25
C ASP A 109 6.53 1.72 14.27
N TYR A 110 6.03 2.84 13.77
CA TYR A 110 4.59 3.07 13.62
C TYR A 110 3.96 2.13 12.59
N ILE A 111 4.63 1.91 11.46
CA ILE A 111 4.15 0.98 10.41
C ILE A 111 4.25 -0.46 10.89
N LYS A 112 5.30 -0.82 11.64
CA LYS A 112 5.43 -2.14 12.27
C LYS A 112 4.30 -2.35 13.29
N ARG A 113 4.05 -1.38 14.17
CA ARG A 113 2.93 -1.42 15.12
C ARG A 113 1.58 -1.55 14.42
N GLN A 114 1.36 -0.78 13.35
CA GLN A 114 0.12 -0.88 12.59
C GLN A 114 -0.04 -2.26 11.94
N SER A 115 1.05 -2.88 11.54
CA SER A 115 1.04 -4.27 11.05
C SER A 115 0.65 -5.27 12.12
N ASP A 116 1.11 -5.07 13.37
CA ASP A 116 0.70 -5.87 14.52
C ASP A 116 -0.80 -5.69 14.85
N VAL A 117 -1.31 -4.46 14.75
CA VAL A 117 -2.74 -4.16 14.93
C VAL A 117 -3.56 -4.89 13.86
N PHE A 118 -3.17 -4.81 12.60
CA PHE A 118 -3.86 -5.55 11.53
C PHE A 118 -3.83 -7.07 11.77
N TYR A 119 -2.73 -7.59 12.25
CA TYR A 119 -2.64 -9.02 12.58
C TYR A 119 -3.66 -9.41 13.66
N ASP A 120 -3.79 -8.60 14.71
CA ASP A 120 -4.74 -8.85 15.79
C ASP A 120 -6.19 -8.73 15.29
N ASP A 121 -6.52 -7.66 14.58
CA ASP A 121 -7.84 -7.40 14.03
C ASP A 121 -8.28 -8.50 13.05
N LEU A 122 -7.33 -9.10 12.35
CA LEU A 122 -7.56 -10.26 11.47
C LEU A 122 -7.54 -11.61 12.24
N GLY A 123 -7.54 -11.55 13.57
CA GLY A 123 -7.62 -12.72 14.46
C GLY A 123 -6.40 -13.64 14.39
N GLY A 124 -5.26 -13.16 13.93
CA GLY A 124 -4.05 -13.94 13.75
C GLY A 124 -4.13 -15.02 12.66
N LYS A 125 -5.01 -14.85 11.67
CA LYS A 125 -5.28 -15.84 10.60
C LYS A 125 -4.63 -15.47 9.26
N VAL A 126 -4.04 -14.27 9.17
CA VAL A 126 -3.41 -13.70 7.97
C VAL A 126 -1.95 -13.41 8.29
N ASN A 127 -1.05 -13.74 7.36
CA ASN A 127 0.32 -13.25 7.45
C ASN A 127 0.32 -11.76 7.08
N VAL A 128 0.93 -10.91 7.90
CA VAL A 128 1.09 -9.50 7.62
C VAL A 128 2.54 -9.21 7.30
N LEU A 129 2.81 -8.65 6.15
CA LEU A 129 4.16 -8.33 5.68
C LEU A 129 4.23 -6.84 5.33
N ALA A 130 4.91 -6.06 6.15
CA ALA A 130 5.30 -4.70 5.81
C ALA A 130 6.59 -4.74 4.99
N LEU A 131 6.52 -4.28 3.74
CA LEU A 131 7.64 -4.22 2.81
C LEU A 131 8.46 -2.96 3.10
N ASP A 132 9.77 -3.12 3.19
CA ASP A 132 10.68 -1.98 3.33
C ASP A 132 11.01 -1.44 1.93
N MET A 133 10.39 -0.32 1.59
CA MET A 133 10.52 0.28 0.28
C MET A 133 11.77 1.15 0.12
N TYR A 134 12.59 1.31 1.21
CA TYR A 134 13.79 2.13 1.20
C TYR A 134 15.06 1.38 1.66
N ASP A 135 15.07 0.04 1.55
CA ASP A 135 16.24 -0.81 1.83
C ASP A 135 16.85 -0.64 3.23
N GLY A 136 16.04 -0.38 4.24
CA GLY A 136 16.43 -0.25 5.64
C GLY A 136 16.58 1.19 6.09
N GLN A 137 16.28 2.16 5.23
CA GLN A 137 16.34 3.56 5.59
C GLN A 137 14.99 4.06 6.12
N SER A 138 15.05 4.85 7.19
CA SER A 138 13.89 5.56 7.74
C SER A 138 14.34 6.85 8.40
N THR A 139 13.45 7.83 8.49
CA THR A 139 13.77 9.13 9.08
C THR A 139 12.52 9.74 9.72
N SER A 140 12.72 10.71 10.59
CA SER A 140 11.68 11.61 11.09
C SER A 140 11.88 13.07 10.61
N ASP A 141 12.91 13.32 9.80
CA ASP A 141 13.16 14.62 9.18
C ASP A 141 12.46 14.72 7.81
N PRO A 142 11.57 15.70 7.59
CA PRO A 142 10.83 15.83 6.34
C PRO A 142 11.70 16.02 5.10
N LYS A 143 12.85 16.70 5.23
CA LYS A 143 13.77 16.91 4.11
C LYS A 143 14.45 15.61 3.70
N GLU A 144 14.89 14.82 4.70
CA GLU A 144 15.47 13.50 4.43
C GLU A 144 14.43 12.53 3.89
N ALA A 145 13.19 12.55 4.39
CA ALA A 145 12.09 11.75 3.84
C ALA A 145 11.83 12.07 2.36
N GLY A 146 11.84 13.36 2.02
CA GLY A 146 11.75 13.81 0.63
C GLY A 146 12.88 13.28 -0.25
N LYS A 147 14.13 13.29 0.26
CA LYS A 147 15.29 12.74 -0.46
C LYS A 147 15.16 11.21 -0.65
N LEU A 148 14.72 10.47 0.38
CA LEU A 148 14.50 9.04 0.29
C LEU A 148 13.45 8.72 -0.79
N MET A 149 12.30 9.41 -0.75
CA MET A 149 11.22 9.18 -1.71
C MET A 149 11.64 9.53 -3.15
N GLN A 150 12.44 10.57 -3.35
CA GLN A 150 12.97 10.95 -4.66
C GLN A 150 14.09 10.03 -5.15
N GLY A 151 14.93 9.56 -4.23
CA GLY A 151 16.17 8.83 -4.56
C GLY A 151 15.93 7.36 -4.91
N VAL A 152 14.84 6.77 -4.44
CA VAL A 152 14.57 5.35 -4.70
C VAL A 152 14.11 5.13 -6.15
N LYS A 153 14.79 4.21 -6.83
CA LYS A 153 14.47 3.89 -8.23
C LYS A 153 13.21 3.03 -8.32
N ASP A 154 12.35 3.36 -9.27
CA ASP A 154 11.11 2.62 -9.54
C ASP A 154 11.34 1.13 -9.76
N GLU A 155 12.36 0.78 -10.53
CA GLU A 155 12.73 -0.61 -10.78
C GLU A 155 13.04 -1.36 -9.47
N ARG A 156 13.73 -0.72 -8.52
CA ARG A 156 14.00 -1.31 -7.20
C ARG A 156 12.71 -1.55 -6.41
N LEU A 157 11.80 -0.59 -6.42
CA LEU A 157 10.51 -0.72 -5.75
C LEU A 157 9.68 -1.86 -6.34
N VAL A 158 9.66 -1.98 -7.68
CA VAL A 158 9.01 -3.10 -8.39
C VAL A 158 9.64 -4.44 -7.97
N ASN A 159 10.97 -4.51 -7.88
CA ASN A 159 11.68 -5.72 -7.49
C ASN A 159 11.39 -6.11 -6.03
N ILE A 160 11.31 -5.14 -5.11
CA ILE A 160 10.90 -5.38 -3.72
C ILE A 160 9.49 -5.98 -3.67
N VAL A 161 8.52 -5.37 -4.37
CA VAL A 161 7.14 -5.87 -4.39
C VAL A 161 7.06 -7.28 -4.99
N LYS A 162 7.68 -7.51 -6.14
CA LYS A 162 7.74 -8.84 -6.77
C LYS A 162 8.43 -9.86 -5.86
N GLY A 163 9.49 -9.47 -5.18
CA GLY A 163 10.16 -10.30 -4.17
C GLY A 163 9.23 -10.72 -3.04
N GLY A 164 8.46 -9.77 -2.50
CA GLY A 164 7.43 -10.05 -1.49
C GLY A 164 6.36 -11.02 -1.99
N ILE A 165 5.89 -10.85 -3.23
CA ILE A 165 4.93 -11.77 -3.86
C ILE A 165 5.53 -13.18 -4.02
N MET A 166 6.78 -13.29 -4.43
CA MET A 166 7.49 -14.57 -4.52
C MET A 166 7.65 -15.21 -3.14
N PHE A 167 8.03 -14.43 -2.12
CA PHE A 167 8.17 -14.87 -0.74
C PHE A 167 6.84 -15.41 -0.18
N ALA A 168 5.72 -14.76 -0.45
CA ALA A 168 4.40 -15.24 -0.06
C ALA A 168 4.01 -16.56 -0.73
N GLY A 169 4.59 -16.86 -1.90
CA GLY A 169 4.43 -18.11 -2.63
C GLY A 169 3.29 -18.09 -3.64
N LYS A 170 3.40 -18.96 -4.65
CA LYS A 170 2.50 -18.99 -5.83
C LYS A 170 1.00 -19.14 -5.54
N LYS A 171 0.64 -19.66 -4.35
CA LYS A 171 -0.77 -19.88 -3.94
C LYS A 171 -1.26 -18.80 -2.97
N ALA A 172 -0.48 -17.75 -2.74
CA ALA A 172 -0.86 -16.66 -1.86
C ALA A 172 -2.08 -15.90 -2.40
N LYS A 173 -2.93 -15.45 -1.47
CA LYS A 173 -4.00 -14.50 -1.68
C LYS A 173 -3.62 -13.23 -0.94
N ILE A 174 -3.31 -12.18 -1.68
CA ILE A 174 -2.65 -10.97 -1.18
C ILE A 174 -3.64 -9.80 -1.23
N ALA A 175 -3.90 -9.21 -0.09
CA ALA A 175 -4.49 -7.90 0.03
C ALA A 175 -3.37 -6.87 0.28
N ASN A 176 -3.59 -5.62 -0.17
CA ASN A 176 -2.62 -4.55 -0.04
C ASN A 176 -3.22 -3.37 0.74
N VAL A 177 -2.43 -2.71 1.56
CA VAL A 177 -2.81 -1.45 2.22
C VAL A 177 -1.60 -0.54 2.32
N GLY A 178 -1.80 0.77 2.14
CA GLY A 178 -0.72 1.74 2.29
C GLY A 178 -1.21 3.17 2.33
N TRP A 179 -0.34 4.07 2.78
CA TRP A 179 -0.62 5.48 3.00
C TRP A 179 0.31 6.36 2.18
N CYS A 180 -0.19 7.47 1.62
CA CYS A 180 0.61 8.43 0.89
C CYS A 180 1.40 7.77 -0.24
N PHE A 181 2.73 7.80 -0.22
CA PHE A 181 3.61 7.02 -1.09
C PHE A 181 3.18 5.54 -1.17
N GLY A 182 3.00 4.91 -0.01
CA GLY A 182 2.55 3.52 0.08
C GLY A 182 1.11 3.30 -0.39
N GLY A 183 0.26 4.33 -0.37
CA GLY A 183 -1.09 4.28 -0.93
C GLY A 183 -1.05 4.04 -2.44
N GLY A 184 -0.19 4.75 -3.16
CA GLY A 184 0.07 4.50 -4.58
C GLY A 184 0.65 3.11 -4.81
N TRP A 185 1.58 2.68 -3.95
CA TRP A 185 2.20 1.36 -4.04
C TRP A 185 1.24 0.21 -3.71
N SER A 186 0.24 0.41 -2.87
CA SER A 186 -0.79 -0.60 -2.62
C SER A 186 -1.57 -0.95 -3.90
N LEU A 187 -1.96 0.07 -4.69
CA LEU A 187 -2.61 -0.12 -5.99
C LEU A 187 -1.64 -0.75 -7.01
N ARG A 188 -0.41 -0.26 -7.05
CA ARG A 188 0.62 -0.77 -7.97
C ARG A 188 0.99 -2.21 -7.67
N SER A 189 1.08 -2.58 -6.39
CA SER A 189 1.24 -3.97 -5.96
C SER A 189 0.07 -4.85 -6.40
N ALA A 190 -1.15 -4.32 -6.39
CA ALA A 190 -2.31 -5.06 -6.86
C ALA A 190 -2.22 -5.38 -8.36
N LEU A 191 -1.69 -4.45 -9.16
CA LEU A 191 -1.40 -4.69 -10.58
C LEU A 191 -0.30 -5.75 -10.76
N LEU A 192 0.81 -5.62 -10.03
CA LEU A 192 1.95 -6.56 -10.09
C LEU A 192 1.59 -7.97 -9.62
N GLY A 193 0.70 -8.09 -8.63
CA GLY A 193 0.27 -9.36 -8.05
C GLY A 193 -0.73 -10.13 -8.92
N GLY A 194 -1.35 -9.48 -9.89
CA GLY A 194 -2.28 -10.09 -10.83
C GLY A 194 -3.34 -10.95 -10.11
N LYS A 195 -3.48 -12.22 -10.51
CA LYS A 195 -4.47 -13.14 -9.93
C LYS A 195 -4.25 -13.52 -8.45
N GLN A 196 -3.09 -13.21 -7.88
CA GLN A 196 -2.84 -13.42 -6.46
C GLN A 196 -3.43 -12.30 -5.59
N THR A 197 -3.62 -11.11 -6.18
CA THR A 197 -4.23 -9.99 -5.46
C THR A 197 -5.73 -10.17 -5.34
N VAL A 198 -6.24 -9.92 -4.13
CA VAL A 198 -7.66 -10.05 -3.77
C VAL A 198 -8.30 -8.73 -3.31
N GLY A 199 -7.51 -7.68 -3.15
CA GLY A 199 -7.99 -6.35 -2.80
C GLY A 199 -6.86 -5.37 -2.59
N SER A 200 -7.16 -4.07 -2.70
CA SER A 200 -6.22 -2.99 -2.41
C SER A 200 -6.93 -1.85 -1.68
N VAL A 201 -6.33 -1.39 -0.60
CA VAL A 201 -6.75 -0.19 0.13
C VAL A 201 -5.67 0.87 -0.02
N MET A 202 -6.03 2.00 -0.60
CA MET A 202 -5.12 3.13 -0.76
C MET A 202 -5.62 4.34 0.03
N TYR A 203 -4.81 4.78 0.98
CA TYR A 203 -5.04 6.02 1.69
C TYR A 203 -4.28 7.16 0.99
N TYR A 204 -5.02 8.15 0.48
CA TYR A 204 -4.49 9.38 -0.15
C TYR A 204 -3.19 9.17 -0.95
N GLY A 205 -3.10 8.06 -1.68
CA GLY A 205 -2.01 7.78 -2.60
C GLY A 205 -2.29 8.30 -4.00
N MET A 206 -1.24 8.57 -4.77
CA MET A 206 -1.38 8.97 -6.18
C MET A 206 -1.88 7.76 -6.99
N PRO A 207 -3.02 7.89 -7.70
CA PRO A 207 -3.57 6.79 -8.49
C PRO A 207 -2.83 6.57 -9.81
N VAL A 208 -2.95 5.37 -10.35
CA VAL A 208 -2.55 5.04 -11.73
C VAL A 208 -3.55 5.66 -12.70
N LYS A 209 -3.06 6.38 -13.71
CA LYS A 209 -3.89 7.06 -14.73
C LYS A 209 -4.14 6.20 -15.97
N ASP A 210 -3.23 5.28 -16.26
CA ASP A 210 -3.28 4.45 -17.47
C ASP A 210 -4.39 3.41 -17.40
N VAL A 211 -5.40 3.58 -18.23
CA VAL A 211 -6.56 2.68 -18.33
C VAL A 211 -6.15 1.27 -18.75
N GLU A 212 -5.18 1.13 -19.63
CA GLU A 212 -4.73 -0.19 -20.10
C GLU A 212 -4.03 -0.98 -18.97
N GLN A 213 -3.24 -0.29 -18.13
CA GLN A 213 -2.73 -0.90 -16.91
C GLN A 213 -3.87 -1.28 -15.95
N LEU A 214 -4.81 -0.38 -15.73
CA LEU A 214 -5.95 -0.64 -14.85
C LEU A 214 -6.79 -1.83 -15.31
N LYS A 215 -6.92 -2.09 -16.61
CA LYS A 215 -7.59 -3.29 -17.15
C LYS A 215 -6.96 -4.61 -16.66
N THR A 216 -5.69 -4.61 -16.31
CA THR A 216 -4.99 -5.81 -15.81
C THR A 216 -5.28 -6.12 -14.34
N LEU A 217 -5.90 -5.20 -13.61
CA LEU A 217 -6.25 -5.37 -12.20
C LEU A 217 -7.20 -6.55 -12.01
N ASN A 218 -6.94 -7.39 -11.02
CA ASN A 218 -7.73 -8.58 -10.72
C ASN A 218 -8.49 -8.49 -9.38
N SER A 219 -8.54 -7.32 -8.79
CA SER A 219 -9.18 -7.09 -7.50
C SER A 219 -9.91 -5.75 -7.45
N ASP A 220 -10.80 -5.60 -6.50
CA ASP A 220 -11.41 -4.32 -6.19
C ASP A 220 -10.42 -3.40 -5.46
N VAL A 221 -10.69 -2.10 -5.53
CA VAL A 221 -9.91 -1.06 -4.86
C VAL A 221 -10.81 -0.25 -3.94
N LEU A 222 -10.33 0.02 -2.73
CA LEU A 222 -10.90 0.99 -1.82
C LEU A 222 -9.97 2.20 -1.72
N GLY A 223 -10.46 3.36 -2.14
CA GLY A 223 -9.75 4.64 -2.06
C GLY A 223 -10.26 5.49 -0.90
N LEU A 224 -9.37 5.91 0.00
CA LEU A 224 -9.68 6.76 1.14
C LEU A 224 -8.84 8.04 1.03
N PHE A 225 -9.49 9.11 0.58
CA PHE A 225 -8.82 10.36 0.21
C PHE A 225 -9.16 11.49 1.19
N ALA A 226 -8.34 12.53 1.18
CA ALA A 226 -8.56 13.76 1.92
C ALA A 226 -9.00 14.88 0.97
N THR A 227 -9.56 15.95 1.53
CA THR A 227 -9.76 17.20 0.79
C THR A 227 -8.43 17.95 0.72
N GLU A 228 -7.72 17.79 -0.38
CA GLU A 228 -6.39 18.39 -0.58
C GLU A 228 -6.15 18.85 -2.03
N THR A 229 -5.10 19.62 -2.26
CA THR A 229 -4.82 20.22 -3.57
C THR A 229 -3.97 19.35 -4.49
N ARG A 230 -3.18 18.40 -3.98
CA ARG A 230 -2.23 17.59 -4.77
C ARG A 230 -2.88 16.32 -5.31
N ILE A 231 -3.58 15.59 -4.44
CA ILE A 231 -4.48 14.53 -4.85
C ILE A 231 -5.88 15.12 -4.76
N SER A 232 -6.13 16.07 -5.64
CA SER A 232 -7.35 16.87 -5.64
C SER A 232 -8.58 16.03 -5.97
N LYS A 233 -9.76 16.61 -5.74
CA LYS A 233 -11.02 15.97 -6.11
C LYS A 233 -11.04 15.57 -7.58
N GLU A 234 -10.52 16.42 -8.46
CA GLU A 234 -10.45 16.17 -9.91
C GLU A 234 -9.58 14.94 -10.22
N VAL A 235 -8.41 14.80 -9.56
CA VAL A 235 -7.54 13.62 -9.69
C VAL A 235 -8.26 12.35 -9.24
N ILE A 236 -9.04 12.43 -8.16
CA ILE A 236 -9.79 11.28 -7.63
C ILE A 236 -10.93 10.91 -8.57
N GLU A 237 -11.66 11.90 -9.09
CA GLU A 237 -12.76 11.69 -10.03
C GLU A 237 -12.25 11.17 -11.39
N GLU A 238 -11.10 11.68 -11.89
CA GLU A 238 -10.41 11.11 -13.05
C GLU A 238 -10.08 9.63 -12.83
N PHE A 239 -9.54 9.28 -11.66
CA PHE A 239 -9.27 7.90 -11.31
C PHE A 239 -10.52 7.04 -11.31
N ALA A 240 -11.63 7.53 -10.76
CA ALA A 240 -12.91 6.81 -10.75
C ALA A 240 -13.42 6.58 -12.18
N VAL A 241 -13.30 7.56 -13.06
CA VAL A 241 -13.65 7.43 -14.49
C VAL A 241 -12.75 6.39 -15.17
N ASN A 242 -11.44 6.43 -14.91
CA ASN A 242 -10.48 5.49 -15.49
C ASN A 242 -10.73 4.05 -15.03
N MET A 243 -11.02 3.83 -13.74
CA MET A 243 -11.39 2.53 -13.20
C MET A 243 -12.68 1.99 -13.84
N LYS A 244 -13.71 2.85 -13.98
CA LYS A 244 -14.96 2.49 -14.67
C LYS A 244 -14.70 2.13 -16.13
N THR A 245 -13.90 2.90 -16.84
CA THR A 245 -13.51 2.65 -18.26
C THR A 245 -12.73 1.33 -18.39
N ALA A 246 -11.89 1.03 -17.41
CA ALA A 246 -11.19 -0.25 -17.33
C ALA A 246 -12.09 -1.44 -16.96
N GLY A 247 -13.37 -1.22 -16.63
CA GLY A 247 -14.28 -2.25 -16.14
C GLY A 247 -13.92 -2.79 -14.76
N LYS A 248 -13.32 -1.93 -13.92
CA LYS A 248 -12.86 -2.29 -12.56
C LYS A 248 -13.66 -1.56 -11.51
N LYS A 249 -13.77 -2.20 -10.33
CA LYS A 249 -14.50 -1.64 -9.22
C LYS A 249 -13.58 -0.78 -8.35
N LEU A 250 -14.01 0.45 -8.11
CA LEU A 250 -13.47 1.37 -7.14
C LEU A 250 -14.59 1.80 -6.20
N ASP A 251 -14.46 1.50 -4.93
CA ASP A 251 -15.19 2.16 -3.87
C ASP A 251 -14.28 3.26 -3.29
N TYR A 252 -14.79 4.49 -3.16
CA TYR A 252 -13.95 5.54 -2.60
C TYR A 252 -14.73 6.54 -1.75
N LYS A 253 -14.01 7.20 -0.85
CA LYS A 253 -14.53 8.28 -0.02
C LYS A 253 -13.50 9.40 0.09
N ILE A 254 -13.99 10.65 -0.03
CA ILE A 254 -13.21 11.85 0.25
C ILE A 254 -13.65 12.37 1.62
N PHE A 255 -12.72 12.41 2.56
CA PHE A 255 -12.93 12.89 3.92
C PHE A 255 -12.62 14.38 3.99
N ASN A 256 -13.40 15.11 4.78
CA ASN A 256 -13.07 16.47 5.13
C ASN A 256 -11.91 16.47 6.15
N GLY A 257 -10.69 16.43 5.63
CA GLY A 257 -9.46 16.32 6.40
C GLY A 257 -8.25 16.72 5.56
N VAL A 258 -7.08 16.73 6.18
CA VAL A 258 -5.81 17.04 5.51
C VAL A 258 -5.11 15.77 5.06
N HIS A 259 -4.13 15.91 4.17
CA HIS A 259 -3.22 14.81 3.83
C HIS A 259 -2.62 14.20 5.10
N GLY A 260 -2.56 12.88 5.17
CA GLY A 260 -2.04 12.19 6.35
C GLY A 260 -3.04 12.02 7.51
N PHE A 261 -4.35 12.31 7.31
CA PHE A 261 -5.37 12.18 8.36
C PHE A 261 -5.44 10.79 9.01
N ALA A 262 -5.10 9.75 8.29
CA ALA A 262 -5.10 8.36 8.74
C ALA A 262 -3.69 7.77 8.86
N ASN A 263 -2.65 8.61 8.90
CA ASN A 263 -1.27 8.15 9.02
C ASN A 263 -0.95 7.81 10.48
N PRO A 264 -0.64 6.55 10.81
CA PRO A 264 -0.31 6.15 12.18
C PRO A 264 0.94 6.83 12.74
N SER A 265 1.82 7.35 11.88
CA SER A 265 3.00 8.13 12.29
C SER A 265 2.70 9.61 12.55
N ASN A 266 1.51 10.10 12.22
CA ASN A 266 1.16 11.50 12.40
C ASN A 266 0.84 11.78 13.87
N PRO A 267 1.52 12.74 14.56
CA PRO A 267 1.21 13.10 15.95
C PRO A 267 -0.22 13.62 16.17
N LYS A 268 -0.90 14.05 15.10
CA LYS A 268 -2.29 14.51 15.10
C LYS A 268 -3.28 13.40 14.72
N TYR A 269 -2.81 12.18 14.55
CA TYR A 269 -3.67 11.03 14.33
C TYR A 269 -4.39 10.68 15.63
N ASP A 270 -5.74 10.65 15.58
CA ASP A 270 -6.61 10.31 16.70
C ASP A 270 -7.47 9.06 16.37
#